data_d1acefd10c8710737993bdd21bff3efc
#
_entry.id   d1acefd10c8710737993bdd21bff3efc
#
_cell.length_a   1.000
_cell.length_b   1.000
_cell.length_c   1.000
_cell.angle_alpha   90.00
_cell.angle_beta   90.00
_cell.angle_gamma   90.00
#
_symmetry.space_group_name_H-M   'P 1'
#
loop_
_entity.id
_entity.type
_entity.pdbx_description
1 polymer ?
#
loop_
_entity_poly.entity_id
_entity_poly.type
_entity_poly.pdbx_seq_one_letter_code
_entity_poly.pdbx_strand_id
1 'polypeptide(L)'
;PLTGLRYVPYYGCLLAAPPELQNYPRLHGSMESVMAWLGADALKWGYQAKCCGAFLSVARPDIVAPMVTDIMDKAISAGAECVITACAMCQLNLELRSPAHKRLPVFSIVELLAYGLGSTDLPHWFKKHLIDPLPLFKSKRFAI
;
A
#
# COMPACT_ATOMS: atom_id res chain seq x y z
N PRO A 1 -4.81 7.78 15.38
CA PRO A 1 -5.81 6.73 15.11
C PRO A 1 -5.23 5.43 14.56
N LEU A 2 -4.03 5.47 13.94
CA LEU A 2 -3.36 4.29 13.38
C LEU A 2 -2.11 3.89 14.15
N THR A 3 -2.05 4.20 15.43
CA THR A 3 -0.89 3.94 16.29
C THR A 3 -0.53 2.45 16.31
N GLY A 4 0.74 2.15 16.03
CA GLY A 4 1.25 0.78 16.01
C GLY A 4 0.99 0.01 14.71
N LEU A 5 0.43 0.65 13.68
CA LEU A 5 0.34 0.05 12.35
C LEU A 5 1.69 0.13 11.66
N ARG A 6 2.29 -1.01 11.37
CA ARG A 6 3.57 -1.10 10.66
C ARG A 6 3.31 -1.34 9.17
N TYR A 7 3.80 -0.46 8.34
CA TYR A 7 3.55 -0.51 6.91
C TYR A 7 4.81 -0.24 6.10
N VAL A 8 4.79 -0.65 4.83
CA VAL A 8 5.75 -0.22 3.83
C VAL A 8 5.09 0.76 2.87
N PRO A 9 5.72 1.92 2.62
CA PRO A 9 5.23 2.87 1.62
C PRO A 9 5.56 2.36 0.22
N TYR A 10 4.56 2.37 -0.67
CA TYR A 10 4.73 1.97 -2.06
C TYR A 10 4.28 3.10 -2.99
N TYR A 11 5.23 3.82 -3.52
CA TYR A 11 4.98 4.94 -4.44
C TYR A 11 4.67 4.46 -5.87
N GLY A 12 5.25 3.33 -6.26
CA GLY A 12 5.22 2.88 -7.63
C GLY A 12 6.14 3.70 -8.55
N CYS A 13 6.32 3.22 -9.78
CA CYS A 13 7.26 3.84 -10.71
C CYS A 13 6.82 5.23 -11.20
N LEU A 14 5.51 5.47 -11.35
CA LEU A 14 4.99 6.74 -11.86
C LEU A 14 5.20 7.90 -10.89
N LEU A 15 5.10 7.67 -9.58
CA LEU A 15 5.30 8.71 -8.57
C LEU A 15 6.76 8.89 -8.18
N ALA A 16 7.59 7.85 -8.36
CA ALA A 16 8.98 7.89 -7.94
C ALA A 16 9.96 8.25 -9.07
N ALA A 17 9.59 8.04 -10.32
CA ALA A 17 10.52 8.07 -11.45
C ALA A 17 10.35 9.17 -12.50
N PRO A 18 9.28 9.96 -12.61
CA PRO A 18 9.26 11.02 -13.62
C PRO A 18 10.38 12.03 -13.37
N PRO A 19 11.22 12.33 -14.38
CA PRO A 19 12.32 13.29 -14.22
C PRO A 19 11.84 14.66 -13.71
N GLU A 20 10.63 15.05 -14.08
CA GLU A 20 9.99 16.29 -13.66
C GLU A 20 9.72 16.30 -12.14
N LEU A 21 9.42 15.16 -11.55
CA LEU A 21 9.15 15.02 -10.12
C LEU A 21 10.44 14.85 -9.30
N GLN A 22 11.53 14.44 -9.90
CA GLN A 22 12.84 14.33 -9.23
C GLN A 22 13.33 15.68 -8.73
N ASN A 23 12.90 16.77 -9.37
CA ASN A 23 13.21 18.14 -8.96
C ASN A 23 12.33 18.65 -7.79
N TYR A 24 11.40 17.84 -7.32
CA TYR A 24 10.52 18.18 -6.20
C TYR A 24 10.85 17.32 -4.98
N PRO A 25 11.90 17.66 -4.21
CA PRO A 25 12.31 16.87 -3.05
C PRO A 25 11.21 16.73 -1.98
N ARG A 26 10.20 17.60 -2.01
CA ARG A 26 9.04 17.54 -1.10
C ARG A 26 8.14 16.32 -1.32
N LEU A 27 8.22 15.66 -2.47
CA LEU A 27 7.46 14.44 -2.73
C LEU A 27 8.12 13.20 -2.11
N HIS A 28 9.41 13.25 -1.85
CA HIS A 28 10.13 12.17 -1.18
C HIS A 28 9.74 12.15 0.31
N GLY A 29 9.22 11.02 0.76
CA GLY A 29 8.78 10.86 2.14
C GLY A 29 7.45 11.53 2.48
N SER A 30 6.70 12.04 1.49
CA SER A 30 5.40 12.68 1.73
C SER A 30 4.36 11.72 2.30
N MET A 31 4.31 10.48 1.81
CA MET A 31 3.41 9.45 2.35
C MET A 31 3.76 9.13 3.80
N GLU A 32 5.04 8.97 4.09
CA GLU A 32 5.53 8.68 5.42
C GLU A 32 5.21 9.81 6.39
N SER A 33 5.32 11.07 5.95
CA SER A 33 4.97 12.23 6.78
C SER A 33 3.48 12.26 7.12
N VAL A 34 2.61 12.00 6.14
CA VAL A 34 1.16 11.94 6.37
C VAL A 34 0.80 10.78 7.31
N MET A 35 1.37 9.62 7.08
CA MET A 35 1.08 8.44 7.89
C MET A 35 1.65 8.54 9.30
N ALA A 36 2.79 9.18 9.49
CA ALA A 36 3.34 9.48 10.81
C ALA A 36 2.42 10.39 11.62
N TRP A 37 1.80 11.37 10.95
CA TRP A 37 0.78 12.22 11.58
C TRP A 37 -0.43 11.44 12.08
N LEU A 38 -0.79 10.34 11.39
CA LEU A 38 -1.84 9.42 11.81
C LEU A 38 -1.37 8.39 12.87
N GLY A 39 -0.07 8.35 13.18
CA GLY A 39 0.52 7.48 14.18
C GLY A 39 0.99 6.13 13.65
N ALA A 40 1.05 5.93 12.34
CA ALA A 40 1.53 4.70 11.75
C ALA A 40 3.05 4.69 11.57
N ASP A 41 3.65 3.51 11.65
CA ASP A 41 5.09 3.31 11.61
C ASP A 41 5.55 2.84 10.23
N ALA A 42 6.26 3.72 9.50
CA ALA A 42 6.85 3.39 8.22
C ALA A 42 8.10 2.50 8.40
N LEU A 43 8.12 1.38 7.71
CA LEU A 43 9.27 0.50 7.67
C LEU A 43 10.16 0.84 6.46
N LYS A 44 11.47 0.71 6.64
CA LYS A 44 12.42 0.88 5.55
C LYS A 44 12.47 -0.38 4.71
N TRP A 45 12.33 -0.22 3.39
CA TRP A 45 12.47 -1.29 2.43
C TRP A 45 12.95 -0.75 1.07
N GLY A 46 13.46 -1.63 0.21
CA GLY A 46 14.07 -1.21 -1.06
C GLY A 46 13.10 -1.10 -2.23
N TYR A 47 11.80 -1.41 -2.07
CA TYR A 47 10.87 -1.61 -3.17
C TYR A 47 9.81 -0.51 -3.32
N GLN A 48 9.97 0.61 -2.66
CA GLN A 48 9.00 1.71 -2.71
C GLN A 48 8.75 2.26 -4.13
N ALA A 49 9.71 2.13 -5.03
CA ALA A 49 9.63 2.56 -6.43
C ALA A 49 9.64 1.40 -7.43
N LYS A 50 9.59 0.15 -6.96
CA LYS A 50 9.60 -1.03 -7.82
C LYS A 50 8.30 -1.10 -8.62
N CYS A 51 8.40 -1.31 -9.95
CA CYS A 51 7.23 -1.44 -10.80
C CYS A 51 6.46 -2.72 -10.47
N CYS A 52 5.15 -2.62 -10.27
CA CYS A 52 4.27 -3.77 -10.05
C CYS A 52 3.81 -4.42 -11.36
N GLY A 53 4.07 -3.81 -12.51
CA GLY A 53 3.66 -4.31 -13.81
C GLY A 53 2.17 -4.13 -14.13
N ALA A 54 1.47 -3.21 -13.46
CA ALA A 54 0.03 -3.03 -13.64
C ALA A 54 -0.40 -2.87 -15.10
N PHE A 55 0.42 -2.21 -15.92
CA PHE A 55 0.17 -2.01 -17.35
C PHE A 55 0.15 -3.32 -18.16
N LEU A 56 0.77 -4.39 -17.66
CA LEU A 56 0.78 -5.73 -18.29
C LEU A 56 -0.21 -6.69 -17.64
N SER A 57 -0.88 -6.31 -16.56
CA SER A 57 -1.62 -7.25 -15.70
C SER A 57 -2.74 -7.99 -16.43
N VAL A 58 -3.38 -7.35 -17.39
CA VAL A 58 -4.45 -7.98 -18.19
C VAL A 58 -3.87 -8.85 -19.30
N ALA A 59 -2.88 -8.34 -20.03
CA ALA A 59 -2.32 -9.02 -21.20
C ALA A 59 -1.37 -10.16 -20.83
N ARG A 60 -0.58 -10.01 -19.78
CA ARG A 60 0.46 -10.96 -19.39
C ARG A 60 0.49 -11.17 -17.87
N PRO A 61 -0.57 -11.75 -17.28
CA PRO A 61 -0.61 -12.04 -15.85
C PRO A 61 0.51 -13.00 -15.39
N ASP A 62 0.99 -13.85 -16.28
CA ASP A 62 2.11 -14.76 -16.05
C ASP A 62 3.43 -14.03 -15.76
N ILE A 63 3.63 -12.84 -16.35
CA ILE A 63 4.79 -11.97 -16.07
C ILE A 63 4.58 -11.16 -14.81
N VAL A 64 3.38 -10.68 -14.59
CA VAL A 64 3.05 -9.74 -13.51
C VAL A 64 2.97 -10.43 -12.15
N ALA A 65 2.42 -11.64 -12.08
CA ALA A 65 2.27 -12.35 -10.81
C ALA A 65 3.60 -12.56 -10.06
N PRO A 66 4.71 -12.97 -10.70
CA PRO A 66 6.01 -13.03 -10.02
C PRO A 66 6.51 -11.66 -9.53
N MET A 67 6.25 -10.58 -10.27
CA MET A 67 6.63 -9.22 -9.86
C MET A 67 5.91 -8.80 -8.59
N VAL A 68 4.61 -9.05 -8.51
CA VAL A 68 3.79 -8.75 -7.32
C VAL A 68 4.20 -9.64 -6.15
N THR A 69 4.45 -10.92 -6.40
CA THR A 69 4.92 -11.85 -5.36
C THR A 69 6.23 -11.37 -4.74
N ASP A 70 7.17 -10.90 -5.54
CA ASP A 70 8.44 -10.36 -5.07
C ASP A 70 8.23 -9.11 -4.19
N ILE A 71 7.34 -8.22 -4.59
CA ILE A 71 6.98 -7.04 -3.77
C ILE A 71 6.38 -7.47 -2.42
N MET A 72 5.45 -8.42 -2.43
CA MET A 72 4.82 -8.93 -1.19
C MET A 72 5.83 -9.63 -0.30
N ASP A 73 6.71 -10.45 -0.85
CA ASP A 73 7.77 -11.13 -0.09
C ASP A 73 8.70 -10.12 0.58
N LYS A 74 9.07 -9.06 -0.11
CA LYS A 74 9.91 -7.99 0.46
C LYS A 74 9.19 -7.22 1.57
N ALA A 75 7.91 -6.93 1.39
CA ALA A 75 7.11 -6.26 2.41
C ALA A 75 7.01 -7.12 3.69
N ILE A 76 6.72 -8.40 3.53
CA ILE A 76 6.64 -9.36 4.64
C ILE A 76 8.00 -9.49 5.34
N SER A 77 9.09 -9.60 4.58
CA SER A 77 10.45 -9.70 5.13
C SER A 77 10.87 -8.43 5.89
N ALA A 78 10.36 -7.28 5.51
CA ALA A 78 10.57 -6.03 6.23
C ALA A 78 9.76 -5.93 7.54
N GLY A 79 8.86 -6.87 7.80
CA GLY A 79 7.99 -6.89 8.98
C GLY A 79 6.70 -6.07 8.83
N ALA A 80 6.30 -5.75 7.60
CA ALA A 80 5.09 -4.99 7.34
C ALA A 80 3.84 -5.81 7.62
N GLU A 81 2.80 -5.13 8.08
CA GLU A 81 1.46 -5.67 8.27
C GLU A 81 0.53 -5.29 7.11
N CYS A 82 0.90 -4.27 6.36
CA CYS A 82 0.19 -3.84 5.15
C CYS A 82 1.12 -3.04 4.24
N VAL A 83 0.64 -2.82 3.02
CA VAL A 83 1.24 -1.92 2.04
C VAL A 83 0.34 -0.69 1.91
N ILE A 84 0.92 0.49 1.88
CA ILE A 84 0.17 1.73 1.63
C ILE A 84 0.68 2.36 0.33
N THR A 85 -0.24 2.65 -0.58
CA THR A 85 0.07 3.23 -1.89
C THR A 85 -0.81 4.43 -2.20
N ALA A 86 -0.34 5.30 -3.07
CA ALA A 86 -1.12 6.43 -3.59
C ALA A 86 -1.66 6.16 -5.01
N CYS A 87 -1.27 5.04 -5.63
CA CYS A 87 -1.66 4.68 -7.00
C CYS A 87 -2.78 3.64 -6.97
N ALA A 88 -3.97 3.98 -7.48
CA ALA A 88 -5.11 3.07 -7.54
C ALA A 88 -4.86 1.84 -8.41
N MET A 89 -4.13 1.99 -9.50
CA MET A 89 -3.75 0.85 -10.37
C MET A 89 -2.79 -0.10 -9.66
N CYS A 90 -1.85 0.45 -8.89
CA CYS A 90 -0.93 -0.36 -8.09
C CYS A 90 -1.68 -1.11 -6.99
N GLN A 91 -2.61 -0.44 -6.31
CA GLN A 91 -3.44 -1.08 -5.28
C GLN A 91 -4.20 -2.28 -5.86
N LEU A 92 -4.93 -2.07 -6.94
CA LEU A 92 -5.69 -3.13 -7.59
C LEU A 92 -4.78 -4.29 -8.03
N ASN A 93 -3.67 -3.99 -8.67
CA ASN A 93 -2.76 -5.00 -9.19
C ASN A 93 -2.08 -5.80 -8.07
N LEU A 94 -1.65 -5.15 -7.00
CA LEU A 94 -1.06 -5.82 -5.84
C LEU A 94 -2.08 -6.75 -5.17
N GLU A 95 -3.33 -6.34 -5.02
CA GLU A 95 -4.38 -7.19 -4.47
C GLU A 95 -4.74 -8.35 -5.40
N LEU A 96 -4.89 -8.06 -6.70
CA LEU A 96 -5.34 -9.04 -7.69
C LEU A 96 -4.32 -10.15 -7.94
N ARG A 97 -3.04 -9.81 -7.99
CA ARG A 97 -1.96 -10.72 -8.44
C ARG A 97 -1.13 -11.32 -7.31
N SER A 98 -1.34 -10.88 -6.06
CA SER A 98 -0.63 -11.48 -4.93
C SER A 98 -1.08 -12.92 -4.69
N PRO A 99 -0.15 -13.82 -4.29
CA PRO A 99 -0.49 -15.21 -4.01
C PRO A 99 -1.35 -15.32 -2.74
N ALA A 100 -2.29 -16.27 -2.72
CA ALA A 100 -3.23 -16.43 -1.61
C ALA A 100 -2.57 -16.71 -0.25
N HIS A 101 -1.37 -17.29 -0.25
CA HIS A 101 -0.65 -17.70 0.97
C HIS A 101 0.40 -16.68 1.45
N LYS A 102 0.72 -15.67 0.64
CA LYS A 102 1.73 -14.64 0.93
C LYS A 102 1.25 -13.29 0.45
N ARG A 103 0.30 -12.71 1.17
CA ARG A 103 -0.23 -11.40 0.79
C ARG A 103 -0.58 -10.58 2.02
N LEU A 104 -0.42 -9.27 1.86
CA LEU A 104 -0.77 -8.27 2.86
C LEU A 104 -1.93 -7.42 2.34
N PRO A 105 -2.76 -6.87 3.23
CA PRO A 105 -3.72 -5.83 2.84
C PRO A 105 -2.99 -4.66 2.18
N VAL A 106 -3.60 -4.10 1.14
CA VAL A 106 -3.08 -2.94 0.42
C VAL A 106 -4.08 -1.79 0.59
N PHE A 107 -3.64 -0.71 1.22
CA PHE A 107 -4.46 0.47 1.44
C PHE A 107 -4.12 1.59 0.48
N SER A 108 -5.13 2.35 0.07
CA SER A 108 -4.91 3.68 -0.45
C SER A 108 -4.61 4.64 0.69
N ILE A 109 -3.61 5.50 0.51
CA ILE A 109 -3.32 6.55 1.50
C ILE A 109 -4.52 7.45 1.74
N VAL A 110 -5.36 7.66 0.71
CA VAL A 110 -6.53 8.52 0.78
C VAL A 110 -7.59 7.96 1.73
N GLU A 111 -7.83 6.65 1.70
CA GLU A 111 -8.81 6.04 2.61
C GLU A 111 -8.35 6.07 4.06
N LEU A 112 -7.06 5.86 4.32
CA LEU A 112 -6.50 5.96 5.68
C LEU A 112 -6.47 7.41 6.18
N LEU A 113 -6.22 8.36 5.29
CA LEU A 113 -6.29 9.78 5.62
C LEU A 113 -7.74 10.17 5.96
N ALA A 114 -8.72 9.75 5.17
CA ALA A 114 -10.13 10.00 5.44
C ALA A 114 -10.55 9.40 6.78
N TYR A 115 -10.12 8.18 7.09
CA TYR A 115 -10.33 7.57 8.39
C TYR A 115 -9.73 8.42 9.52
N GLY A 116 -8.50 8.87 9.38
CA GLY A 116 -7.85 9.73 10.36
C GLY A 116 -8.55 11.08 10.57
N LEU A 117 -9.26 11.56 9.55
CA LEU A 117 -10.09 12.77 9.61
C LEU A 117 -11.52 12.52 10.13
N GLY A 118 -11.84 11.28 10.52
CA GLY A 118 -13.10 10.93 11.15
C GLY A 118 -14.17 10.39 10.19
N SER A 119 -13.82 9.99 8.98
CA SER A 119 -14.78 9.34 8.08
C SER A 119 -15.25 8.00 8.66
N THR A 120 -16.55 7.75 8.55
CA THR A 120 -17.20 6.50 8.96
C THR A 120 -17.43 5.53 7.80
N ASP A 121 -16.98 5.88 6.59
CA ASP A 121 -17.24 5.10 5.37
C ASP A 121 -16.28 3.93 5.16
N LEU A 122 -15.27 3.80 6.01
CA LEU A 122 -14.23 2.79 5.88
C LEU A 122 -14.79 1.35 5.74
N PRO A 123 -15.79 0.93 6.53
CA PRO A 123 -16.37 -0.41 6.39
C PRO A 123 -17.01 -0.66 5.02
N HIS A 124 -17.55 0.39 4.40
CA HIS A 124 -18.09 0.31 3.05
C HIS A 124 -16.98 0.17 2.00
N TRP A 125 -15.88 0.92 2.16
CA TRP A 125 -14.75 0.84 1.23
C TRP A 125 -14.02 -0.51 1.35
N PHE A 126 -13.87 -1.05 2.54
CA PHE A 126 -13.21 -2.34 2.75
C PHE A 126 -13.88 -3.50 2.01
N LYS A 127 -15.19 -3.42 1.80
CA LYS A 127 -15.92 -4.42 1.00
C LYS A 127 -15.52 -4.44 -0.48
N LYS A 128 -14.83 -3.41 -0.97
CA LYS A 128 -14.35 -3.30 -2.34
C LYS A 128 -12.93 -3.83 -2.52
N HIS A 129 -12.22 -4.10 -1.42
CA HIS A 129 -10.90 -4.70 -1.46
C HIS A 129 -10.97 -6.17 -1.87
N LEU A 130 -9.98 -6.62 -2.64
CA LEU A 130 -9.84 -8.04 -2.98
C LEU A 130 -9.16 -8.81 -1.86
N ILE A 131 -8.37 -8.14 -1.03
CA ILE A 131 -7.80 -8.67 0.20
C ILE A 131 -8.47 -7.93 1.35
N ASP A 132 -9.26 -8.65 2.15
CA ASP A 132 -10.02 -8.03 3.24
C ASP A 132 -9.07 -7.40 4.29
N PRO A 133 -9.11 -6.09 4.49
CA PRO A 133 -8.27 -5.43 5.49
C PRO A 133 -8.87 -5.45 6.91
N LEU A 134 -10.12 -5.89 7.06
CA LEU A 134 -10.83 -5.87 8.33
C LEU A 134 -10.14 -6.68 9.45
N PRO A 135 -9.58 -7.88 9.18
CA PRO A 135 -8.86 -8.62 10.21
C PRO A 135 -7.70 -7.85 10.83
N LEU A 136 -6.95 -7.10 10.00
CA LEU A 136 -5.85 -6.27 10.49
C LEU A 136 -6.36 -5.15 11.40
N PHE A 137 -7.41 -4.44 10.99
CA PHE A 137 -8.01 -3.37 11.80
C PHE A 137 -8.51 -3.90 13.16
N LYS A 138 -9.17 -5.06 13.17
CA LYS A 138 -9.62 -5.71 14.41
C LYS A 138 -8.45 -6.12 15.30
N SER A 139 -7.39 -6.68 14.74
CA SER A 139 -6.21 -7.09 15.52
C SER A 139 -5.52 -5.90 16.20
N LYS A 140 -5.55 -4.74 15.55
CA LYS A 140 -5.01 -3.49 16.08
C LYS A 140 -6.01 -2.73 16.98
N ARG A 141 -7.24 -3.19 17.08
CA ARG A 141 -8.32 -2.53 17.84
C ARG A 141 -8.62 -1.12 17.35
N PHE A 142 -8.45 -0.89 16.05
CA PHE A 142 -8.85 0.39 15.46
C PHE A 142 -10.37 0.49 15.40
N ALA A 143 -10.89 1.68 15.65
CA ALA A 143 -12.33 1.93 15.58
C ALA A 143 -12.82 1.77 14.13
N ILE A 144 -13.90 1.00 13.92
CA ILE A 144 -14.45 0.75 12.60
C ILE A 144 -15.96 0.56 12.69
#